data_e69e320c3dc228b8d2e39f243cbb8aaa
#
_entry.id   e69e320c3dc228b8d2e39f243cbb8aaa
#
_cell.length_a   1.000
_cell.length_b   1.000
_cell.length_c   1.000
_cell.angle_alpha   90.00
_cell.angle_beta   90.00
_cell.angle_gamma   90.00
#
_symmetry.space_group_name_H-M   'P 1'
#
loop_
_entity.id
_entity.type
_entity.pdbx_description
1 polymer ?
#
loop_
_entity_poly.entity_id
_entity_poly.type
_entity_poly.pdbx_seq_one_letter_code
_entity_poly.pdbx_strand_id
1 'polypeptide(L)'
;MRAVVQRVTRASVTVDSEIVGEIRNGLVVLLGIAVDDTQADADYLAQKIAALRIFDDTDGKMNVSLTDSGGALLVVSQFTLYGDVRRGLRPSWSDAAPPEIAEPLYEYFVKKCRELVEKVETGSFRKMMLVELVNDGPVTLMLDSRKQF
;
A
#
# COMPACT_ATOMS: atom_id res chain seq x y z
N MET A 1 -2.27 8.80 7.64
CA MET A 1 -2.29 7.57 6.80
C MET A 1 -0.87 7.11 6.58
N ARG A 2 -0.60 5.82 6.72
CA ARG A 2 0.73 5.23 6.52
C ARG A 2 0.70 4.18 5.43
N ALA A 3 1.80 4.09 4.69
CA ALA A 3 1.97 3.06 3.68
C ALA A 3 3.37 2.45 3.77
N VAL A 4 3.45 1.13 3.62
CA VAL A 4 4.69 0.44 3.26
C VAL A 4 4.58 0.06 1.80
N VAL A 5 5.54 0.52 1.01
CA VAL A 5 5.57 0.33 -0.44
C VAL A 5 6.75 -0.55 -0.79
N GLN A 6 6.50 -1.65 -1.50
CA GLN A 6 7.55 -2.57 -1.94
C GLN A 6 7.49 -2.77 -3.44
N ARG A 7 8.62 -2.58 -4.12
CA ARG A 7 8.76 -2.92 -5.54
C ARG A 7 8.81 -4.44 -5.69
N VAL A 8 8.02 -4.97 -6.62
CA VAL A 8 7.88 -6.42 -6.79
C VAL A 8 7.98 -6.85 -8.24
N THR A 9 8.43 -8.08 -8.47
CA THR A 9 8.32 -8.78 -9.77
C THR A 9 7.02 -9.54 -9.89
N ARG A 10 6.42 -9.93 -8.75
CA ARG A 10 5.08 -10.50 -8.63
C ARG A 10 4.59 -10.38 -7.19
N ALA A 11 3.28 -10.31 -7.03
CA ALA A 11 2.63 -10.44 -5.74
C ALA A 11 1.19 -10.93 -5.89
N SER A 12 0.68 -11.58 -4.85
CA SER A 12 -0.71 -12.04 -4.79
C SER A 12 -1.28 -11.98 -3.39
N VAL A 13 -2.60 -11.91 -3.31
CA VAL A 13 -3.36 -12.06 -2.07
C VAL A 13 -4.29 -13.25 -2.21
N THR A 14 -4.23 -14.15 -1.24
CA THR A 14 -5.09 -15.32 -1.13
C THR A 14 -6.00 -15.20 0.08
N VAL A 15 -7.29 -15.46 -0.12
CA VAL A 15 -8.32 -15.54 0.93
C VAL A 15 -9.09 -16.83 0.74
N ASP A 16 -9.24 -17.62 1.81
CA ASP A 16 -9.96 -18.91 1.78
C ASP A 16 -9.48 -19.83 0.61
N SER A 17 -8.17 -19.91 0.42
CA SER A 17 -7.50 -20.70 -0.63
C SER A 17 -7.70 -20.20 -2.06
N GLU A 18 -8.33 -19.04 -2.26
CA GLU A 18 -8.52 -18.43 -3.57
C GLU A 18 -7.71 -17.14 -3.72
N ILE A 19 -7.10 -16.94 -4.88
CA ILE A 19 -6.41 -15.69 -5.21
C ILE A 19 -7.47 -14.63 -5.52
N VAL A 20 -7.48 -13.56 -4.72
CA VAL A 20 -8.42 -12.43 -4.87
C VAL A 20 -7.81 -11.23 -5.59
N GLY A 21 -6.49 -11.16 -5.65
CA GLY A 21 -5.75 -10.12 -6.38
C GLY A 21 -4.33 -10.59 -6.67
N GLU A 22 -3.84 -10.30 -7.86
CA GLU A 22 -2.45 -10.59 -8.23
C GLU A 22 -1.91 -9.59 -9.24
N ILE A 23 -0.61 -9.33 -9.15
CA ILE A 23 0.12 -8.49 -10.08
C ILE A 23 1.45 -9.14 -10.48
N ARG A 24 1.97 -8.74 -11.63
CA ARG A 24 3.37 -8.91 -12.03
C ARG A 24 4.18 -7.72 -11.55
N ASN A 25 5.11 -7.24 -12.36
CA ASN A 25 5.94 -6.08 -12.03
C ASN A 25 5.12 -4.88 -11.55
N GLY A 26 5.51 -4.29 -10.45
CA GLY A 26 4.81 -3.15 -9.89
C GLY A 26 5.13 -2.90 -8.42
N LEU A 27 4.13 -2.43 -7.69
CA LEU A 27 4.25 -2.12 -6.26
C LEU A 27 3.17 -2.84 -5.44
N VAL A 28 3.57 -3.40 -4.32
CA VAL A 28 2.65 -3.75 -3.22
C VAL A 28 2.59 -2.57 -2.27
N VAL A 29 1.40 -2.18 -1.88
CA VAL A 29 1.14 -1.15 -0.88
C VAL A 29 0.36 -1.74 0.28
N LEU A 30 1.01 -1.81 1.44
CA LEU A 30 0.33 -2.09 2.70
C LEU A 30 -0.14 -0.76 3.28
N LEU A 31 -1.46 -0.54 3.40
CA LEU A 31 -2.06 0.74 3.77
C LEU A 31 -2.70 0.68 5.15
N GLY A 32 -2.19 1.50 6.06
CA GLY A 32 -2.76 1.75 7.38
C GLY A 32 -3.50 3.08 7.43
N ILE A 33 -4.68 3.09 8.06
CA ILE A 33 -5.53 4.27 8.21
C ILE A 33 -5.67 4.60 9.69
N ALA A 34 -5.40 5.85 10.06
CA ALA A 34 -5.56 6.39 11.40
C ALA A 34 -6.98 6.94 11.63
N VAL A 35 -7.37 7.07 12.89
CA VAL A 35 -8.70 7.54 13.29
C VAL A 35 -9.05 8.94 12.78
N ASP A 36 -8.06 9.77 12.53
CA ASP A 36 -8.19 11.17 12.12
C ASP A 36 -7.69 11.43 10.69
N ASP A 37 -7.46 10.37 9.89
CA ASP A 37 -7.15 10.50 8.47
C ASP A 37 -8.38 10.94 7.67
N THR A 38 -8.13 11.67 6.59
CA THR A 38 -9.13 12.24 5.69
C THR A 38 -8.87 11.86 4.23
N GLN A 39 -9.77 12.23 3.34
CA GLN A 39 -9.57 12.05 1.90
C GLN A 39 -8.32 12.77 1.39
N ALA A 40 -7.93 13.90 1.99
CA ALA A 40 -6.72 14.61 1.63
C ALA A 40 -5.45 13.77 1.89
N ASP A 41 -5.44 12.96 2.96
CA ASP A 41 -4.35 12.03 3.24
C ASP A 41 -4.26 10.92 2.18
N ALA A 42 -5.42 10.41 1.75
CA ALA A 42 -5.52 9.41 0.70
C ALA A 42 -5.07 9.97 -0.67
N ASP A 43 -5.52 11.16 -1.03
CA ASP A 43 -5.11 11.85 -2.27
C ASP A 43 -3.60 12.07 -2.30
N TYR A 44 -3.03 12.55 -1.21
CA TYR A 44 -1.59 12.78 -1.11
C TYR A 44 -0.79 11.49 -1.31
N LEU A 45 -1.14 10.41 -0.59
CA LEU A 45 -0.40 9.16 -0.71
C LEU A 45 -0.60 8.49 -2.06
N ALA A 46 -1.82 8.50 -2.64
CA ALA A 46 -2.06 7.92 -3.95
C ALA A 46 -1.20 8.60 -5.03
N GLN A 47 -1.18 9.93 -5.06
CA GLN A 47 -0.34 10.69 -5.98
C GLN A 47 1.14 10.45 -5.73
N LYS A 48 1.56 10.45 -4.46
CA LYS A 48 2.96 10.22 -4.08
C LYS A 48 3.43 8.85 -4.55
N ILE A 49 2.67 7.79 -4.28
CA ILE A 49 3.02 6.41 -4.62
C ILE A 49 3.10 6.21 -6.14
N ALA A 50 2.12 6.72 -6.91
CA ALA A 50 2.11 6.63 -8.36
C ALA A 50 3.32 7.33 -9.00
N ALA A 51 3.79 8.43 -8.40
CA ALA A 51 4.87 9.27 -8.89
C ALA A 51 6.26 8.92 -8.34
N LEU A 52 6.39 7.98 -7.38
CA LEU A 52 7.68 7.57 -6.85
C LEU A 52 8.58 7.01 -7.95
N ARG A 53 9.76 7.61 -8.10
CA ARG A 53 10.74 7.25 -9.14
C ARG A 53 11.68 6.15 -8.64
N ILE A 54 11.13 4.96 -8.45
CA ILE A 54 11.81 3.79 -7.85
C ILE A 54 11.93 2.60 -8.80
N PHE A 55 11.65 2.79 -10.08
CA PHE A 55 11.97 1.84 -11.13
C PHE A 55 13.19 2.30 -11.90
N ASP A 56 13.98 1.34 -12.39
CA ASP A 56 15.25 1.65 -13.05
C ASP A 56 15.03 2.19 -14.46
N ASP A 57 15.81 3.20 -14.81
CA ASP A 57 15.94 3.69 -16.18
C ASP A 57 16.93 2.82 -16.99
N THR A 58 17.21 3.23 -18.23
CA THR A 58 18.14 2.52 -19.13
C THR A 58 19.59 2.48 -18.62
N ASP A 59 19.94 3.38 -17.68
CA ASP A 59 21.26 3.45 -17.04
C ASP A 59 21.31 2.68 -15.70
N GLY A 60 20.21 2.01 -15.33
CA GLY A 60 20.09 1.28 -14.05
C GLY A 60 19.92 2.19 -12.85
N LYS A 61 19.46 3.42 -13.03
CA LYS A 61 19.18 4.37 -11.95
C LYS A 61 17.69 4.45 -11.66
N MET A 62 17.32 4.56 -10.39
CA MET A 62 15.92 4.74 -9.95
C MET A 62 15.39 6.12 -10.35
N ASN A 63 14.83 6.23 -11.55
CA ASN A 63 14.34 7.46 -12.16
C ASN A 63 12.94 7.35 -12.77
N VAL A 64 12.40 6.14 -12.89
CA VAL A 64 11.11 5.89 -13.56
C VAL A 64 10.03 5.69 -12.49
N SER A 65 8.88 6.34 -12.67
CA SER A 65 7.73 6.19 -11.77
C SER A 65 6.94 4.91 -12.08
N LEU A 66 6.05 4.53 -11.16
CA LEU A 66 5.11 3.43 -11.42
C LEU A 66 4.28 3.69 -12.68
N THR A 67 3.74 4.91 -12.81
CA THR A 67 2.92 5.31 -13.96
C THR A 67 3.70 5.20 -15.26
N ASP A 68 4.95 5.68 -15.31
CA ASP A 68 5.78 5.65 -16.52
C ASP A 68 6.31 4.24 -16.83
N SER A 69 6.48 3.40 -15.82
CA SER A 69 6.93 2.01 -16.00
C SER A 69 5.86 1.09 -16.59
N GLY A 70 4.59 1.49 -16.55
CA GLY A 70 3.46 0.62 -16.88
C GLY A 70 3.22 -0.52 -15.88
N GLY A 71 3.81 -0.42 -14.70
CA GLY A 71 3.65 -1.40 -13.63
C GLY A 71 2.26 -1.39 -12.99
N ALA A 72 1.94 -2.46 -12.27
CA ALA A 72 0.67 -2.63 -11.58
C ALA A 72 0.79 -2.26 -10.09
N LEU A 73 -0.35 -2.02 -9.44
CA LEU A 73 -0.45 -1.74 -8.02
C LEU A 73 -1.31 -2.82 -7.33
N LEU A 74 -0.83 -3.36 -6.22
CA LEU A 74 -1.61 -4.24 -5.34
C LEU A 74 -1.75 -3.56 -3.97
N VAL A 75 -2.97 -3.16 -3.62
CA VAL A 75 -3.26 -2.45 -2.37
C VAL A 75 -3.88 -3.40 -1.35
N VAL A 76 -3.26 -3.50 -0.19
CA VAL A 76 -3.69 -4.36 0.92
C VAL A 76 -3.91 -3.50 2.17
N SER A 77 -5.08 -3.58 2.78
CA SER A 77 -5.32 -2.89 4.05
C SER A 77 -4.49 -3.52 5.18
N GLN A 78 -3.82 -2.69 5.98
CA GLN A 78 -2.86 -3.11 7.00
C GLN A 78 -2.94 -2.20 8.23
N PHE A 79 -3.96 -2.38 9.08
CA PHE A 79 -4.14 -1.56 10.28
C PHE A 79 -3.00 -1.69 11.27
N THR A 80 -2.29 -2.83 11.24
CA THR A 80 -1.15 -3.10 12.13
C THR A 80 0.03 -2.15 11.93
N LEU A 81 0.06 -1.33 10.87
CA LEU A 81 1.01 -0.22 10.73
C LEU A 81 0.85 0.87 11.79
N TYR A 82 -0.27 0.85 12.52
CA TYR A 82 -0.54 1.69 13.68
C TYR A 82 -0.41 0.93 15.02
N GLY A 83 0.23 -0.24 14.99
CA GLY A 83 0.55 -0.99 16.21
C GLY A 83 1.58 -0.25 17.06
N ASP A 84 1.19 0.14 18.29
CA ASP A 84 2.11 0.73 19.26
C ASP A 84 2.66 -0.34 20.19
N VAL A 85 3.98 -0.56 20.11
CA VAL A 85 4.73 -1.53 20.91
C VAL A 85 5.70 -0.87 21.89
N ARG A 86 5.60 0.44 22.11
CA ARG A 86 6.48 1.19 23.02
C ARG A 86 6.30 0.78 24.48
N ARG A 87 5.15 0.23 24.83
CA ARG A 87 4.82 -0.23 26.19
C ARG A 87 4.45 -1.71 26.19
N GLY A 88 5.41 -2.56 26.57
CA GLY A 88 5.22 -4.00 26.66
C GLY A 88 5.26 -4.73 25.31
N LEU A 89 4.94 -6.03 25.35
CA LEU A 89 5.08 -6.92 24.20
C LEU A 89 3.77 -7.13 23.41
N ARG A 90 2.64 -6.66 23.95
CA ARG A 90 1.35 -6.71 23.28
C ARG A 90 1.07 -5.37 22.60
N PRO A 91 0.92 -5.33 21.26
CA PRO A 91 0.64 -4.08 20.56
C PRO A 91 -0.70 -3.45 20.98
N SER A 92 -0.72 -2.12 21.07
CA SER A 92 -1.94 -1.33 21.15
C SER A 92 -2.35 -0.86 19.76
N TRP A 93 -3.64 -0.82 19.48
CA TRP A 93 -4.23 -0.44 18.19
C TRP A 93 -5.04 0.86 18.27
N SER A 94 -4.86 1.63 19.32
CA SER A 94 -5.65 2.86 19.60
C SER A 94 -5.60 3.91 18.49
N ASP A 95 -4.51 3.95 17.73
CA ASP A 95 -4.33 4.93 16.66
C ASP A 95 -4.88 4.46 15.31
N ALA A 96 -5.19 3.18 15.18
CA ALA A 96 -5.80 2.61 13.98
C ALA A 96 -7.28 2.99 13.89
N ALA A 97 -7.74 3.42 12.71
CA ALA A 97 -9.16 3.67 12.48
C ALA A 97 -9.98 2.39 12.61
N PRO A 98 -11.16 2.45 13.25
CA PRO A 98 -12.08 1.33 13.26
C PRO A 98 -12.62 1.05 11.84
N PRO A 99 -13.10 -0.18 11.57
CA PRO A 99 -13.48 -0.58 10.21
C PRO A 99 -14.49 0.33 9.52
N GLU A 100 -15.47 0.85 10.24
CA GLU A 100 -16.51 1.75 9.71
C GLU A 100 -15.97 3.10 9.21
N ILE A 101 -14.79 3.51 9.67
CA ILE A 101 -14.06 4.68 9.19
C ILE A 101 -13.01 4.26 8.14
N ALA A 102 -12.30 3.17 8.40
CA ALA A 102 -11.18 2.75 7.58
C ALA A 102 -11.62 2.22 6.21
N GLU A 103 -12.70 1.44 6.12
CA GLU A 103 -13.12 0.81 4.87
C GLU A 103 -13.52 1.83 3.79
N PRO A 104 -14.38 2.83 4.07
CA PRO A 104 -14.70 3.86 3.07
C PRO A 104 -13.49 4.64 2.59
N LEU A 105 -12.54 4.94 3.48
CA LEU A 105 -11.34 5.69 3.14
C LEU A 105 -10.33 4.83 2.37
N TYR A 106 -10.24 3.53 2.67
CA TYR A 106 -9.49 2.56 1.90
C TYR A 106 -10.04 2.45 0.46
N GLU A 107 -11.35 2.32 0.30
CA GLU A 107 -11.99 2.27 -1.02
C GLU A 107 -11.78 3.56 -1.81
N TYR A 108 -11.84 4.71 -1.14
CA TYR A 108 -11.53 6.00 -1.74
C TYR A 108 -10.08 6.05 -2.23
N PHE A 109 -9.12 5.59 -1.42
CA PHE A 109 -7.71 5.51 -1.81
C PHE A 109 -7.52 4.63 -3.05
N VAL A 110 -8.13 3.44 -3.07
CA VAL A 110 -8.07 2.51 -4.23
C VAL A 110 -8.65 3.17 -5.48
N LYS A 111 -9.79 3.87 -5.35
CA LYS A 111 -10.40 4.63 -6.46
C LYS A 111 -9.42 5.68 -7.00
N LYS A 112 -8.74 6.43 -6.12
CA LYS A 112 -7.73 7.41 -6.52
C LYS A 112 -6.53 6.77 -7.22
N CYS A 113 -6.08 5.63 -6.75
CA CYS A 113 -5.02 4.89 -7.43
C CYS A 113 -5.43 4.47 -8.84
N ARG A 114 -6.69 4.04 -9.05
CA ARG A 114 -7.22 3.66 -10.37
C ARG A 114 -7.34 4.82 -11.36
N GLU A 115 -7.39 6.05 -10.88
CA GLU A 115 -7.32 7.25 -11.72
C GLU A 115 -5.89 7.51 -12.25
N LEU A 116 -4.85 6.97 -11.58
CA LEU A 116 -3.44 7.24 -11.82
C LEU A 116 -2.69 6.05 -12.44
N VAL A 117 -3.12 4.84 -12.16
CA VAL A 117 -2.46 3.58 -12.54
C VAL A 117 -3.46 2.70 -13.28
N GLU A 118 -3.06 2.16 -14.42
CA GLU A 118 -3.95 1.38 -15.29
C GLU A 118 -4.44 0.09 -14.61
N LYS A 119 -3.54 -0.65 -13.96
CA LYS A 119 -3.88 -1.89 -13.27
C LYS A 119 -3.71 -1.75 -11.77
N VAL A 120 -4.83 -1.76 -11.04
CA VAL A 120 -4.88 -1.75 -9.58
C VAL A 120 -5.68 -2.95 -9.08
N GLU A 121 -5.00 -3.85 -8.39
CA GLU A 121 -5.59 -5.00 -7.70
C GLU A 121 -5.65 -4.74 -6.20
N THR A 122 -6.48 -5.48 -5.50
CA THR A 122 -6.70 -5.33 -4.06
C THR A 122 -6.72 -6.67 -3.34
N GLY A 123 -6.45 -6.63 -2.02
CA GLY A 123 -6.87 -7.68 -1.11
C GLY A 123 -8.37 -7.59 -0.79
N SER A 124 -8.80 -8.29 0.25
CA SER A 124 -10.17 -8.26 0.79
C SER A 124 -10.16 -7.63 2.17
N PHE A 125 -10.84 -6.48 2.31
CA PHE A 125 -10.90 -5.76 3.59
C PHE A 125 -11.50 -6.63 4.69
N ARG A 126 -10.89 -6.62 5.90
CA ARG A 126 -11.28 -7.40 7.11
C ARG A 126 -11.20 -8.92 6.97
N LYS A 127 -10.65 -9.46 5.90
CA LYS A 127 -10.43 -10.90 5.78
C LYS A 127 -9.03 -11.29 6.24
N MET A 128 -8.88 -12.54 6.64
CA MET A 128 -7.56 -13.14 6.77
C MET A 128 -6.97 -13.32 5.38
N MET A 129 -5.80 -12.74 5.16
CA MET A 129 -5.12 -12.72 3.87
C MET A 129 -3.74 -13.34 3.99
N LEU A 130 -3.38 -14.16 3.01
CA LEU A 130 -1.98 -14.55 2.77
C LEU A 130 -1.46 -13.65 1.65
N VAL A 131 -0.49 -12.81 1.98
CA VAL A 131 0.14 -11.91 1.02
C VAL A 131 1.49 -12.48 0.65
N GLU A 132 1.62 -12.92 -0.60
CA GLU A 132 2.87 -13.40 -1.18
C GLU A 132 3.46 -12.33 -2.10
N LEU A 133 4.76 -12.09 -2.00
CA LEU A 133 5.45 -11.15 -2.87
C LEU A 133 6.91 -11.54 -3.08
N VAL A 134 7.45 -11.14 -4.23
CA VAL A 134 8.88 -11.15 -4.49
C VAL A 134 9.36 -9.72 -4.56
N ASN A 135 10.00 -9.28 -3.47
CA ASN A 135 10.52 -7.91 -3.34
C ASN A 135 11.75 -7.74 -4.24
N ASP A 136 11.64 -6.85 -5.20
CA ASP A 136 12.66 -6.59 -6.21
C ASP A 136 13.63 -5.51 -5.74
N GLY A 137 14.91 -5.86 -5.74
CA GLY A 137 15.97 -4.93 -5.39
C GLY A 137 16.80 -5.28 -4.13
N PRO A 138 16.29 -5.48 -2.90
CA PRO A 138 14.96 -5.13 -2.42
C PRO A 138 14.73 -3.62 -2.29
N VAL A 139 13.56 -3.16 -2.68
CA VAL A 139 13.14 -1.76 -2.51
C VAL A 139 11.90 -1.73 -1.64
N THR A 140 12.02 -1.12 -0.47
CA THR A 140 10.93 -0.97 0.51
C THR A 140 10.99 0.43 1.10
N LEU A 141 9.90 1.15 1.04
CA LEU A 141 9.76 2.51 1.54
C LEU A 141 8.62 2.62 2.54
N MET A 142 8.80 3.44 3.56
CA MET A 142 7.75 3.83 4.48
C MET A 142 7.30 5.25 4.15
N LEU A 143 5.99 5.45 4.06
CA LEU A 143 5.38 6.76 3.80
C LEU A 143 4.37 7.09 4.89
N ASP A 144 4.32 8.37 5.25
CA ASP A 144 3.33 8.93 6.17
C ASP A 144 2.74 10.20 5.55
N SER A 145 1.40 10.31 5.49
CA SER A 145 0.74 11.48 4.92
C SER A 145 1.05 12.76 5.69
N ARG A 146 1.36 12.64 6.98
CA ARG A 146 1.76 13.73 7.88
C ARG A 146 3.26 13.99 7.91
N LYS A 147 4.02 13.25 7.12
CA LYS A 147 5.49 13.39 6.99
C LYS A 147 6.21 13.24 8.34
N GLN A 148 5.78 12.26 9.15
CA GLN A 148 6.41 11.99 10.44
C GLN A 148 7.72 11.20 10.30
N PHE A 149 7.95 10.61 9.14
CA PHE A 149 9.21 9.96 8.74
C PHE A 149 9.40 10.00 7.23
#